data_25eda37603e8493d30dcbeaf71bc4cbc
#
_entry.id   25eda37603e8493d30dcbeaf71bc4cbc
#
_cell.length_a   1.000
_cell.length_b   1.000
_cell.length_c   1.000
_cell.angle_alpha   90.00
_cell.angle_beta   90.00
_cell.angle_gamma   90.00
#
_symmetry.space_group_name_H-M   'P 1'
#
loop_
_entity.id
_entity.type
_entity.pdbx_description
1 polymer ?
#
loop_
_entity_poly.entity_id
_entity_poly.type
_entity_poly.pdbx_seq_one_letter_code
_entity_poly.pdbx_strand_id
1 'polypeptide(L)'
;MASKLVIRNLAELDEGQQRQAVEIFAASFYEPLAFLSPEIEKIADTLEHAFLHNHFYAGLLEGNVVGIVACSTREERSHHFNRTELVRHLGPLKGTMAYLQLRNVYEKPLQLQPHQCCIEWVATDSAYRGKGISRRIQQYLLEELPYEEFVLQVMNTNYSAIRLYEKLGFTIYDRKPYKPRGLMARSTDFSECIFMKKAAPKTQIAK
;
A
#
# COMPACT_ATOMS: atom_id res chain seq x y z
N MET A 1 6.41 -29.45 -7.68
CA MET A 1 5.82 -28.46 -8.63
C MET A 1 5.91 -27.10 -7.98
N ALA A 2 6.35 -26.06 -8.68
CA ALA A 2 6.35 -24.72 -8.08
C ALA A 2 4.90 -24.24 -7.93
N SER A 3 4.52 -23.86 -6.72
CA SER A 3 3.17 -23.37 -6.42
C SER A 3 2.85 -22.14 -7.29
N LYS A 4 1.70 -22.15 -7.94
CA LYS A 4 1.24 -21.05 -8.80
C LYS A 4 0.78 -19.89 -7.92
N LEU A 5 1.34 -18.70 -8.11
CA LEU A 5 0.83 -17.49 -7.44
C LEU A 5 -0.56 -17.17 -8.01
N VAL A 6 -1.54 -17.10 -7.13
CA VAL A 6 -2.91 -16.64 -7.43
C VAL A 6 -3.06 -15.23 -6.91
N ILE A 7 -3.69 -14.33 -7.70
CA ILE A 7 -3.94 -12.95 -7.29
C ILE A 7 -5.43 -12.76 -7.17
N ARG A 8 -5.87 -12.14 -6.05
CA ARG A 8 -7.28 -11.88 -5.74
C ARG A 8 -7.45 -10.49 -5.13
N ASN A 9 -8.63 -9.93 -5.29
CA ASN A 9 -9.02 -8.76 -4.50
C ASN A 9 -9.19 -9.20 -3.04
N LEU A 10 -8.75 -8.39 -2.09
CA LEU A 10 -8.78 -8.74 -0.66
C LEU A 10 -10.21 -8.91 -0.13
N ALA A 11 -11.20 -8.24 -0.73
CA ALA A 11 -12.61 -8.40 -0.38
C ALA A 11 -13.19 -9.79 -0.74
N GLU A 12 -12.52 -10.56 -1.61
CA GLU A 12 -12.92 -11.92 -2.00
C GLU A 12 -12.35 -12.98 -1.06
N LEU A 13 -11.47 -12.61 -0.13
CA LEU A 13 -10.74 -13.51 0.75
C LEU A 13 -11.45 -13.70 2.09
N ASP A 14 -11.16 -14.80 2.76
CA ASP A 14 -11.65 -15.05 4.12
C ASP A 14 -10.96 -14.14 5.17
N GLU A 15 -11.55 -14.06 6.37
CA GLU A 15 -11.07 -13.21 7.46
C GLU A 15 -9.61 -13.53 7.86
N GLY A 16 -9.21 -14.80 7.84
CA GLY A 16 -7.84 -15.21 8.15
C GLY A 16 -6.84 -14.71 7.12
N GLN A 17 -7.19 -14.75 5.83
CA GLN A 17 -6.38 -14.22 4.74
C GLN A 17 -6.35 -12.69 4.76
N GLN A 18 -7.48 -12.05 5.07
CA GLN A 18 -7.54 -10.59 5.26
C GLN A 18 -6.61 -10.16 6.42
N ARG A 19 -6.63 -10.89 7.52
CA ARG A 19 -5.73 -10.67 8.65
C ARG A 19 -4.26 -10.82 8.26
N GLN A 20 -3.88 -11.86 7.52
CA GLN A 20 -2.51 -12.02 7.00
C GLN A 20 -2.05 -10.80 6.17
N ALA A 21 -2.94 -10.22 5.38
CA ALA A 21 -2.64 -9.02 4.60
C ALA A 21 -2.31 -7.82 5.51
N VAL A 22 -3.08 -7.61 6.57
CA VAL A 22 -2.84 -6.55 7.58
C VAL A 22 -1.51 -6.77 8.31
N GLU A 23 -1.17 -8.00 8.66
CA GLU A 23 0.09 -8.35 9.31
C GLU A 23 1.31 -8.09 8.40
N ILE A 24 1.22 -8.45 7.12
CA ILE A 24 2.24 -8.13 6.12
C ILE A 24 2.41 -6.62 5.98
N PHE A 25 1.31 -5.87 5.99
CA PHE A 25 1.33 -4.40 5.98
C PHE A 25 2.04 -3.86 7.22
N ALA A 26 1.62 -4.24 8.42
CA ALA A 26 2.18 -3.78 9.68
C ALA A 26 3.68 -4.07 9.79
N ALA A 27 4.11 -5.27 9.37
CA ALA A 27 5.52 -5.66 9.35
C ALA A 27 6.35 -4.88 8.32
N SER A 28 5.79 -4.65 7.11
CA SER A 28 6.51 -3.98 6.02
C SER A 28 6.64 -2.48 6.21
N PHE A 29 5.68 -1.86 6.89
CA PHE A 29 5.63 -0.43 7.16
C PHE A 29 5.80 -0.10 8.65
N TYR A 30 6.51 -0.96 9.38
CA TYR A 30 6.72 -0.82 10.82
C TYR A 30 7.32 0.55 11.20
N GLU A 31 8.41 0.98 10.55
CA GLU A 31 9.11 2.20 10.93
C GLU A 31 8.21 3.45 11.00
N PRO A 32 7.45 3.80 9.96
CA PRO A 32 6.54 4.94 10.02
C PRO A 32 5.34 4.73 10.94
N LEU A 33 5.02 3.49 11.32
CA LEU A 33 3.89 3.13 12.18
C LEU A 33 4.29 2.83 13.64
N ALA A 34 5.58 2.75 13.95
CA ALA A 34 6.11 2.42 15.28
C ALA A 34 5.62 3.38 16.40
N PHE A 35 5.14 4.57 16.04
CA PHE A 35 4.50 5.47 17.00
C PHE A 35 3.18 4.93 17.56
N LEU A 36 2.53 4.00 16.85
CA LEU A 36 1.31 3.31 17.33
C LEU A 36 1.65 2.28 18.39
N SER A 37 2.63 1.42 18.14
CA SER A 37 3.11 0.40 19.09
C SER A 37 4.52 -0.08 18.71
N PRO A 38 5.34 -0.50 19.68
CA PRO A 38 6.58 -1.22 19.41
C PRO A 38 6.34 -2.66 18.92
N GLU A 39 5.14 -3.20 19.06
CA GLU A 39 4.75 -4.55 18.71
C GLU A 39 3.98 -4.55 17.39
N ILE A 40 4.48 -5.29 16.39
CA ILE A 40 3.87 -5.36 15.05
C ILE A 40 2.43 -5.88 15.10
N GLU A 41 2.17 -6.88 15.93
CA GLU A 41 0.83 -7.45 16.12
C GLU A 41 -0.17 -6.40 16.60
N LYS A 42 0.22 -5.58 17.60
CA LYS A 42 -0.63 -4.48 18.08
C LYS A 42 -0.85 -3.39 17.04
N ILE A 43 0.12 -3.17 16.14
CA ILE A 43 -0.07 -2.26 15.00
C ILE A 43 -1.12 -2.85 14.06
N ALA A 44 -1.03 -4.15 13.75
CA ALA A 44 -2.01 -4.84 12.93
C ALA A 44 -3.42 -4.76 13.53
N ASP A 45 -3.59 -5.10 14.83
CA ASP A 45 -4.87 -4.98 15.54
C ASP A 45 -5.44 -3.57 15.51
N THR A 46 -4.57 -2.58 15.65
CA THR A 46 -4.97 -1.16 15.66
C THR A 46 -5.45 -0.68 14.31
N LEU A 47 -4.93 -1.23 13.21
CA LEU A 47 -5.17 -0.74 11.85
C LEU A 47 -6.12 -1.61 11.02
N GLU A 48 -6.45 -2.83 11.47
CA GLU A 48 -7.28 -3.77 10.71
C GLU A 48 -8.61 -3.15 10.23
N HIS A 49 -9.28 -2.41 11.12
CA HIS A 49 -10.53 -1.73 10.81
C HIS A 49 -10.43 -0.67 9.70
N ALA A 50 -9.22 -0.20 9.41
CA ALA A 50 -9.01 0.90 8.46
C ALA A 50 -8.83 0.42 7.01
N PHE A 51 -8.66 -0.88 6.77
CA PHE A 51 -8.46 -1.42 5.43
C PHE A 51 -9.76 -1.42 4.63
N LEU A 52 -9.76 -0.73 3.51
CA LEU A 52 -10.82 -0.85 2.51
C LEU A 52 -10.47 -1.99 1.58
N HIS A 53 -10.94 -3.20 1.90
CA HIS A 53 -10.54 -4.45 1.26
C HIS A 53 -10.68 -4.44 -0.26
N ASN A 54 -11.68 -3.75 -0.81
CA ASN A 54 -11.90 -3.57 -2.25
C ASN A 54 -10.77 -2.83 -2.97
N HIS A 55 -9.94 -2.09 -2.24
CA HIS A 55 -8.76 -1.38 -2.76
C HIS A 55 -7.46 -2.17 -2.67
N PHE A 56 -7.46 -3.35 -2.05
CA PHE A 56 -6.28 -4.18 -1.89
C PHE A 56 -6.33 -5.42 -2.76
N TYR A 57 -5.18 -5.82 -3.27
CA TYR A 57 -4.97 -7.06 -4.00
C TYR A 57 -3.88 -7.88 -3.32
N ALA A 58 -4.16 -9.15 -3.11
CA ALA A 58 -3.26 -10.09 -2.44
C ALA A 58 -2.75 -11.13 -3.41
N GLY A 59 -1.48 -11.47 -3.30
CA GLY A 59 -0.89 -12.64 -3.95
C GLY A 59 -0.86 -13.81 -2.96
N LEU A 60 -1.43 -14.95 -3.37
CA LEU A 60 -1.54 -16.16 -2.55
C LEU A 60 -0.67 -17.27 -3.11
N LEU A 61 0.05 -17.96 -2.21
CA LEU A 61 0.73 -19.24 -2.47
C LEU A 61 0.18 -20.27 -1.49
N GLU A 62 -0.34 -21.38 -2.02
CA GLU A 62 -0.91 -22.47 -1.20
C GLU A 62 -1.96 -21.99 -0.20
N GLY A 63 -2.78 -21.01 -0.60
CA GLY A 63 -3.83 -20.44 0.23
C GLY A 63 -3.38 -19.35 1.22
N ASN A 64 -2.07 -19.12 1.39
CA ASN A 64 -1.55 -18.08 2.29
C ASN A 64 -1.25 -16.80 1.53
N VAL A 65 -1.56 -15.66 2.11
CA VAL A 65 -1.19 -14.35 1.58
C VAL A 65 0.31 -14.13 1.76
N VAL A 66 1.01 -13.84 0.65
CA VAL A 66 2.47 -13.66 0.63
C VAL A 66 2.89 -12.27 0.15
N GLY A 67 1.95 -11.43 -0.23
CA GLY A 67 2.19 -10.05 -0.62
C GLY A 67 0.91 -9.31 -0.95
N ILE A 68 0.95 -8.00 -0.84
CA ILE A 68 -0.18 -7.10 -1.06
C ILE A 68 0.22 -5.89 -1.90
N VAL A 69 -0.75 -5.33 -2.59
CA VAL A 69 -0.65 -4.04 -3.28
C VAL A 69 -2.01 -3.34 -3.15
N ALA A 70 -2.00 -2.06 -2.80
CA ALA A 70 -3.21 -1.27 -2.81
C ALA A 70 -3.31 -0.39 -4.06
N CYS A 71 -4.55 -0.11 -4.45
CA CYS A 71 -4.91 0.81 -5.52
C CYS A 71 -5.89 1.86 -4.99
N SER A 72 -5.44 3.12 -4.90
CA SER A 72 -6.29 4.25 -4.55
C SER A 72 -6.78 4.96 -5.83
N THR A 73 -7.99 5.48 -5.78
CA THR A 73 -8.61 6.21 -6.88
C THR A 73 -8.73 7.70 -6.55
N ARG A 74 -9.30 8.46 -7.48
CA ARG A 74 -9.65 9.86 -7.23
C ARG A 74 -10.69 10.01 -6.13
N GLU A 75 -11.65 9.06 -6.08
CA GLU A 75 -12.80 9.10 -5.19
C GLU A 75 -12.46 8.57 -3.80
N GLU A 76 -11.60 7.55 -3.71
CA GLU A 76 -11.36 6.85 -2.46
C GLU A 76 -9.91 6.38 -2.32
N ARG A 77 -9.37 6.51 -1.12
CA ARG A 77 -8.07 5.97 -0.70
C ARG A 77 -8.24 4.54 -0.21
N SER A 78 -7.13 3.83 -0.08
CA SER A 78 -7.12 2.44 0.39
C SER A 78 -7.39 2.26 1.88
N HIS A 79 -7.39 3.34 2.66
CA HIS A 79 -7.64 3.31 4.10
C HIS A 79 -8.67 4.34 4.52
N HIS A 80 -9.49 3.97 5.51
CA HIS A 80 -10.40 4.87 6.20
C HIS A 80 -10.32 4.64 7.73
N PHE A 81 -9.82 5.63 8.47
CA PHE A 81 -9.55 5.48 9.90
C PHE A 81 -10.76 5.86 10.76
N ASN A 82 -11.07 5.02 11.73
CA ASN A 82 -12.11 5.27 12.72
C ASN A 82 -11.48 5.70 14.04
N ARG A 83 -11.86 6.90 14.52
CA ARG A 83 -11.34 7.45 15.79
C ARG A 83 -11.68 6.55 16.98
N THR A 84 -12.89 5.98 17.03
CA THR A 84 -13.33 5.12 18.13
C THR A 84 -12.46 3.88 18.25
N GLU A 85 -12.15 3.25 17.11
CA GLU A 85 -11.27 2.08 17.07
C GLU A 85 -9.84 2.43 17.52
N LEU A 86 -9.28 3.51 17.03
CA LEU A 86 -7.95 3.96 17.43
C LEU A 86 -7.90 4.31 18.93
N VAL A 87 -8.94 4.93 19.47
CA VAL A 87 -9.05 5.21 20.91
C VAL A 87 -9.19 3.91 21.72
N ARG A 88 -9.92 2.93 21.23
CA ARG A 88 -10.07 1.61 21.87
C ARG A 88 -8.73 0.91 22.04
N HIS A 89 -7.87 0.94 21.03
CA HIS A 89 -6.58 0.26 21.04
C HIS A 89 -5.46 1.06 21.73
N LEU A 90 -5.47 2.38 21.64
CA LEU A 90 -4.34 3.23 22.04
C LEU A 90 -4.65 4.13 23.24
N GLY A 91 -5.90 4.12 23.74
CA GLY A 91 -6.38 5.04 24.76
C GLY A 91 -6.76 6.43 24.21
N PRO A 92 -7.46 7.25 25.00
CA PRO A 92 -8.14 8.46 24.50
C PRO A 92 -7.19 9.52 23.92
N LEU A 93 -6.06 9.77 24.57
CA LEU A 93 -5.13 10.80 24.12
C LEU A 93 -4.35 10.35 22.89
N LYS A 94 -3.64 9.22 23.01
CA LYS A 94 -2.80 8.69 21.91
C LYS A 94 -3.64 8.29 20.71
N GLY A 95 -4.80 7.64 20.90
CA GLY A 95 -5.69 7.24 19.82
C GLY A 95 -6.25 8.44 19.04
N THR A 96 -6.61 9.54 19.75
CA THR A 96 -7.07 10.76 19.07
C THR A 96 -5.93 11.42 18.26
N MET A 97 -4.72 11.47 18.80
CA MET A 97 -3.56 12.01 18.08
C MET A 97 -3.21 11.15 16.85
N ALA A 98 -3.22 9.83 17.03
CA ALA A 98 -2.99 8.88 15.93
C ALA A 98 -4.04 9.06 14.82
N TYR A 99 -5.32 9.16 15.16
CA TYR A 99 -6.39 9.41 14.22
C TYR A 99 -6.15 10.68 13.38
N LEU A 100 -5.86 11.80 14.04
CA LEU A 100 -5.63 13.07 13.33
C LEU A 100 -4.41 12.98 12.39
N GLN A 101 -3.36 12.30 12.82
CA GLN A 101 -2.15 12.12 12.01
C GLN A 101 -2.38 11.19 10.81
N LEU A 102 -2.93 10.00 11.04
CA LEU A 102 -3.17 9.00 10.00
C LEU A 102 -4.15 9.51 8.96
N ARG A 103 -5.27 10.07 9.39
CA ARG A 103 -6.25 10.69 8.50
C ARG A 103 -5.63 11.79 7.64
N ASN A 104 -4.86 12.69 8.26
CA ASN A 104 -4.26 13.82 7.55
C ASN A 104 -3.21 13.39 6.51
N VAL A 105 -2.58 12.23 6.69
CA VAL A 105 -1.55 11.72 5.78
C VAL A 105 -2.14 10.77 4.73
N TYR A 106 -3.01 9.87 5.13
CA TYR A 106 -3.41 8.71 4.32
C TYR A 106 -4.85 8.77 3.76
N GLU A 107 -5.74 9.62 4.31
CA GLU A 107 -7.08 9.79 3.75
C GLU A 107 -7.23 11.03 2.85
N LYS A 108 -6.19 11.85 2.72
CA LYS A 108 -6.28 13.00 1.81
C LYS A 108 -6.52 12.52 0.38
N PRO A 109 -7.54 13.06 -0.31
CA PRO A 109 -7.78 12.74 -1.69
C PRO A 109 -6.53 12.97 -2.54
N LEU A 110 -6.24 12.03 -3.41
CA LEU A 110 -5.18 12.19 -4.40
C LEU A 110 -5.69 13.06 -5.55
N GLN A 111 -4.82 13.91 -6.07
CA GLN A 111 -5.13 14.72 -7.26
C GLN A 111 -4.95 13.87 -8.51
N LEU A 112 -5.82 12.87 -8.68
CA LEU A 112 -5.83 11.96 -9.82
C LEU A 112 -6.86 12.39 -10.85
N GLN A 113 -6.58 12.10 -12.13
CA GLN A 113 -7.58 12.18 -13.18
C GLN A 113 -8.51 10.94 -13.11
N PRO A 114 -9.74 10.99 -13.64
CA PRO A 114 -10.68 9.87 -13.58
C PRO A 114 -10.16 8.56 -14.18
N HIS A 115 -9.23 8.65 -15.15
CA HIS A 115 -8.62 7.51 -15.82
C HIS A 115 -7.34 6.99 -15.11
N GLN A 116 -6.97 7.58 -13.98
CA GLN A 116 -5.76 7.23 -13.23
C GLN A 116 -6.07 6.41 -11.97
N CYS A 117 -5.18 5.46 -11.65
CA CYS A 117 -5.13 4.73 -10.41
C CYS A 117 -3.74 4.92 -9.76
N CYS A 118 -3.71 5.12 -8.45
CA CYS A 118 -2.46 5.21 -7.69
C CYS A 118 -2.13 3.87 -7.04
N ILE A 119 -1.00 3.27 -7.41
CA ILE A 119 -0.45 2.10 -6.73
C ILE A 119 0.21 2.55 -5.43
N GLU A 120 -0.24 1.97 -4.33
CA GLU A 120 0.24 2.26 -2.98
C GLU A 120 0.51 0.96 -2.21
N TRP A 121 1.20 1.06 -1.09
CA TRP A 121 1.35 -0.01 -0.09
C TRP A 121 1.80 -1.35 -0.67
N VAL A 122 2.81 -1.31 -1.52
CA VAL A 122 3.42 -2.51 -2.09
C VAL A 122 4.25 -3.22 -1.03
N ALA A 123 3.79 -4.39 -0.58
CA ALA A 123 4.47 -5.17 0.44
C ALA A 123 4.56 -6.65 0.06
N THR A 124 5.62 -7.30 0.52
CA THR A 124 5.82 -8.74 0.37
C THR A 124 6.33 -9.30 1.69
N ASP A 125 5.73 -10.39 2.14
CA ASP A 125 6.17 -11.12 3.32
C ASP A 125 7.68 -11.42 3.24
N SER A 126 8.35 -11.23 4.36
CA SER A 126 9.82 -11.32 4.44
C SER A 126 10.38 -12.65 3.93
N ALA A 127 9.68 -13.77 4.18
CA ALA A 127 10.06 -15.12 3.74
C ALA A 127 9.94 -15.32 2.21
N TYR A 128 9.20 -14.41 1.54
CA TYR A 128 8.93 -14.48 0.10
C TYR A 128 9.57 -13.36 -0.71
N ARG A 129 10.37 -12.49 -0.08
CA ARG A 129 11.10 -11.43 -0.78
C ARG A 129 12.07 -12.00 -1.82
N GLY A 130 12.33 -11.22 -2.85
CA GLY A 130 13.21 -11.62 -3.95
C GLY A 130 12.61 -12.62 -4.94
N LYS A 131 11.42 -13.20 -4.66
CA LYS A 131 10.75 -14.19 -5.52
C LYS A 131 9.82 -13.55 -6.58
N GLY A 132 9.84 -12.25 -6.73
CA GLY A 132 9.07 -11.52 -7.73
C GLY A 132 7.57 -11.39 -7.45
N ILE A 133 7.12 -11.62 -6.20
CA ILE A 133 5.70 -11.59 -5.80
C ILE A 133 5.08 -10.21 -6.13
N SER A 134 5.63 -9.12 -5.59
CA SER A 134 5.10 -7.78 -5.80
C SER A 134 5.08 -7.39 -7.28
N ARG A 135 6.09 -7.83 -8.07
CA ARG A 135 6.10 -7.61 -9.51
C ARG A 135 4.91 -8.26 -10.20
N ARG A 136 4.61 -9.52 -9.84
CA ARG A 136 3.50 -10.27 -10.45
C ARG A 136 2.14 -9.70 -10.07
N ILE A 137 1.96 -9.27 -8.81
CA ILE A 137 0.73 -8.60 -8.39
C ILE A 137 0.55 -7.31 -9.21
N GLN A 138 1.57 -6.46 -9.29
CA GLN A 138 1.48 -5.21 -10.05
C GLN A 138 1.25 -5.45 -11.55
N GLN A 139 1.88 -6.46 -12.17
CA GLN A 139 1.61 -6.82 -13.56
C GLN A 139 0.14 -7.17 -13.78
N TYR A 140 -0.44 -7.99 -12.88
CA TYR A 140 -1.86 -8.31 -12.91
C TYR A 140 -2.72 -7.05 -12.83
N LEU A 141 -2.42 -6.12 -11.92
CA LEU A 141 -3.18 -4.86 -11.78
C LEU A 141 -3.11 -4.00 -13.04
N LEU A 142 -1.92 -3.91 -13.65
CA LEU A 142 -1.71 -3.16 -14.89
C LEU A 142 -2.46 -3.76 -16.08
N GLU A 143 -2.73 -5.06 -16.05
CA GLU A 143 -3.43 -5.80 -17.12
C GLU A 143 -4.93 -5.88 -16.90
N GLU A 144 -5.40 -5.99 -15.65
CA GLU A 144 -6.81 -6.30 -15.33
C GLU A 144 -7.64 -5.09 -14.87
N LEU A 145 -7.01 -4.06 -14.31
CA LEU A 145 -7.79 -2.91 -13.83
C LEU A 145 -8.13 -1.93 -14.97
N PRO A 146 -9.36 -1.36 -14.95
CA PRO A 146 -9.87 -0.53 -16.04
C PRO A 146 -9.36 0.92 -16.01
N TYR A 147 -8.06 1.10 -15.77
CA TYR A 147 -7.43 2.42 -15.76
C TYR A 147 -6.47 2.59 -16.94
N GLU A 148 -6.43 3.78 -17.51
CA GLU A 148 -5.56 4.10 -18.64
C GLU A 148 -4.14 4.44 -18.23
N GLU A 149 -3.96 4.95 -17.01
CA GLU A 149 -2.65 5.31 -16.46
C GLU A 149 -2.56 4.95 -14.97
N PHE A 150 -1.45 4.34 -14.60
CA PHE A 150 -1.09 4.05 -13.22
C PHE A 150 0.00 5.00 -12.75
N VAL A 151 -0.18 5.56 -11.56
CA VAL A 151 0.80 6.43 -10.92
C VAL A 151 1.23 5.84 -9.59
N LEU A 152 2.39 6.23 -9.11
CA LEU A 152 2.88 5.87 -7.78
C LEU A 152 3.84 6.92 -7.25
N GLN A 153 4.04 6.88 -5.94
CA GLN A 153 5.04 7.68 -5.25
C GLN A 153 6.03 6.75 -4.53
N VAL A 154 7.31 7.05 -4.63
CA VAL A 154 8.38 6.29 -3.97
C VAL A 154 9.42 7.24 -3.39
N MET A 155 9.99 6.88 -2.24
CA MET A 155 11.06 7.65 -1.62
C MET A 155 12.39 7.44 -2.35
N ASN A 156 13.18 8.49 -2.50
CA ASN A 156 14.45 8.46 -3.26
C ASN A 156 15.47 7.46 -2.73
N THR A 157 15.38 7.05 -1.48
CA THR A 157 16.24 6.02 -0.87
C THR A 157 15.77 4.59 -1.10
N ASN A 158 14.54 4.38 -1.58
CA ASN A 158 14.02 3.04 -1.86
C ASN A 158 14.42 2.53 -3.24
N TYR A 159 15.75 2.31 -3.42
CA TYR A 159 16.33 1.88 -4.69
C TYR A 159 15.75 0.56 -5.21
N SER A 160 15.36 -0.35 -4.32
CA SER A 160 14.79 -1.64 -4.71
C SER A 160 13.41 -1.48 -5.36
N ALA A 161 12.56 -0.62 -4.80
CA ALA A 161 11.26 -0.31 -5.36
C ALA A 161 11.37 0.48 -6.67
N ILE A 162 12.26 1.48 -6.73
CA ILE A 162 12.51 2.25 -7.96
C ILE A 162 12.89 1.32 -9.12
N ARG A 163 13.87 0.41 -8.90
CA ARG A 163 14.29 -0.57 -9.93
C ARG A 163 13.14 -1.53 -10.31
N LEU A 164 12.28 -1.89 -9.37
CA LEU A 164 11.10 -2.71 -9.67
C LEU A 164 10.15 -1.96 -10.59
N TYR A 165 9.83 -0.72 -10.28
CA TYR A 165 8.92 0.11 -11.08
C TYR A 165 9.48 0.41 -12.47
N GLU A 166 10.76 0.71 -12.59
CA GLU A 166 11.44 0.87 -13.89
C GLU A 166 11.35 -0.41 -14.74
N LYS A 167 11.58 -1.60 -14.15
CA LYS A 167 11.42 -2.90 -14.82
C LYS A 167 9.97 -3.21 -15.21
N LEU A 168 8.99 -2.62 -14.54
CA LEU A 168 7.58 -2.68 -14.90
C LEU A 168 7.21 -1.64 -15.99
N GLY A 169 8.14 -0.75 -16.36
CA GLY A 169 7.95 0.26 -17.39
C GLY A 169 7.39 1.58 -16.88
N PHE A 170 7.43 1.82 -15.56
CA PHE A 170 7.13 3.14 -15.01
C PHE A 170 8.27 4.11 -15.33
N THR A 171 7.92 5.36 -15.60
CA THR A 171 8.84 6.47 -15.84
C THR A 171 8.64 7.58 -14.84
N ILE A 172 9.73 8.22 -14.43
CA ILE A 172 9.66 9.37 -13.51
C ILE A 172 9.06 10.55 -14.28
N TYR A 173 8.04 11.20 -13.68
CA TYR A 173 7.46 12.41 -14.25
C TYR A 173 7.55 13.64 -13.34
N ASP A 174 7.81 13.44 -12.03
CA ASP A 174 7.97 14.54 -11.09
C ASP A 174 8.86 14.12 -9.91
N ARG A 175 9.48 15.11 -9.24
CA ARG A 175 10.26 14.96 -8.02
C ARG A 175 9.97 16.12 -7.09
N LYS A 176 9.64 15.83 -5.84
CA LYS A 176 9.34 16.87 -4.85
C LYS A 176 10.18 16.70 -3.59
N PRO A 177 10.78 17.76 -3.06
CA PRO A 177 11.44 17.70 -1.77
C PRO A 177 10.46 17.20 -0.70
N TYR A 178 10.89 16.24 0.09
CA TYR A 178 10.12 15.75 1.22
C TYR A 178 10.60 16.40 2.51
N LYS A 179 9.67 17.00 3.22
CA LYS A 179 9.90 17.53 4.58
C LYS A 179 9.00 16.78 5.53
N PRO A 180 9.55 15.82 6.31
CA PRO A 180 8.76 15.08 7.27
C PRO A 180 8.17 16.03 8.33
N ARG A 181 6.91 15.79 8.71
CA ARG A 181 6.18 16.59 9.70
C ARG A 181 5.61 15.69 10.79
N GLY A 182 5.50 16.23 12.00
CA GLY A 182 4.92 15.54 13.14
C GLY A 182 5.78 14.40 13.68
N LEU A 183 5.16 13.36 14.21
CA LEU A 183 5.83 12.22 14.84
C LEU A 183 6.68 11.39 13.88
N MET A 184 6.42 11.45 12.59
CA MET A 184 7.20 10.78 11.53
C MET A 184 8.53 11.48 11.21
N ALA A 185 8.77 12.68 11.73
CA ALA A 185 9.96 13.47 11.41
C ALA A 185 11.27 12.87 11.94
N ARG A 186 11.20 11.89 12.84
CA ARG A 186 12.36 11.38 13.58
C ARG A 186 13.12 10.22 12.93
N SER A 187 12.61 9.63 11.83
CA SER A 187 13.20 8.39 11.30
C SER A 187 13.32 8.34 9.77
N THR A 188 13.56 9.48 9.09
CA THR A 188 13.57 9.44 7.63
C THR A 188 14.90 9.95 7.06
N ASP A 189 15.67 9.04 6.49
CA ASP A 189 16.91 9.35 5.73
C ASP A 189 16.62 9.82 4.29
N PHE A 190 15.34 9.92 3.90
CA PHE A 190 14.97 10.36 2.55
C PHE A 190 14.62 11.85 2.52
N SER A 191 15.03 12.49 1.43
CA SER A 191 14.88 13.93 1.22
C SER A 191 13.91 14.27 0.08
N GLU A 192 13.50 13.30 -0.71
CA GLU A 192 12.73 13.50 -1.93
C GLU A 192 11.70 12.38 -2.15
N CYS A 193 10.53 12.78 -2.65
CA CYS A 193 9.52 11.88 -3.21
C CYS A 193 9.65 11.88 -4.72
N ILE A 194 9.78 10.70 -5.31
CA ILE A 194 9.80 10.48 -6.75
C ILE A 194 8.40 10.02 -7.16
N PHE A 195 7.83 10.70 -8.15
CA PHE A 195 6.55 10.34 -8.74
C PHE A 195 6.78 9.65 -10.08
N MET A 196 6.20 8.46 -10.22
CA MET A 196 6.36 7.66 -11.43
C MET A 196 5.00 7.31 -12.01
N LYS A 197 4.94 7.14 -13.33
CA LYS A 197 3.72 6.78 -14.05
C LYS A 197 3.97 5.77 -15.15
N LYS A 198 2.91 5.06 -15.51
CA LYS A 198 2.88 4.10 -16.61
C LYS A 198 1.50 4.09 -17.25
N ALA A 199 1.44 4.20 -18.59
CA ALA A 199 0.21 3.94 -19.34
C ALA A 199 -0.14 2.44 -19.29
N ALA A 200 -1.43 2.11 -19.16
CA ALA A 200 -1.92 0.74 -19.26
C ALA A 200 -1.63 0.17 -20.66
N PRO A 201 -1.47 -1.15 -20.81
CA PRO A 201 -1.41 -1.79 -22.11
C PRO A 201 -2.69 -1.51 -22.91
N LYS A 202 -2.56 -1.14 -24.21
CA LYS A 202 -3.70 -0.72 -25.06
C LYS A 202 -4.80 -1.78 -25.29
N THR A 203 -4.70 -2.97 -24.72
CA THR A 203 -5.57 -4.11 -25.02
C THR A 203 -6.91 -4.11 -24.29
N GLN A 204 -7.18 -3.16 -23.37
CA GLN A 204 -8.35 -3.18 -22.47
C GLN A 204 -9.44 -2.12 -22.75
N ILE A 205 -9.30 -1.26 -23.76
CA ILE A 205 -10.27 -0.18 -24.02
C ILE A 205 -11.42 -0.65 -24.94
N ALA A 206 -11.52 -1.94 -25.22
CA ALA A 206 -12.57 -2.51 -26.08
C ALA A 206 -13.32 -3.64 -25.35
N LYS A 207 -14.14 -3.26 -24.38
CA LYS A 207 -15.32 -4.09 -24.00
C LYS A 207 -16.36 -3.23 -23.27
#